data_99f022dd29ff138c3a0f8a50ee46f0a7
#
_entry.id   99f022dd29ff138c3a0f8a50ee46f0a7
#
_cell.length_a   1.000
_cell.length_b   1.000
_cell.length_c   1.000
_cell.angle_alpha   90.00
_cell.angle_beta   90.00
_cell.angle_gamma   90.00
#
_symmetry.space_group_name_H-M   'P 1'
#
loop_
_entity.id
_entity.type
_entity.pdbx_description
1 polymer ?
#
loop_
_entity_poly.entity_id
_entity_poly.type
_entity_poly.pdbx_seq_one_letter_code
_entity_poly.pdbx_strand_id
1 'polypeptide(L)'
;MAAIFKRELRSCFHGMIGAVLTAFMLASTAIYFVALNLGYGLPDFGYYTLYRTIFVLLLYIPVLTMRSFAEERHSRTDQLLLTSPVSVGGIVLGKYFALCVIFALPCLVDAGMILVLKVLGATGTSTLANFSALLCYYLMGLSLIHIS
;
A
#
# COMPACT_ATOMS: atom_id res chain seq x y z
N MET A 1 -2.49 8.86 20.60
CA MET A 1 -2.89 8.03 19.46
C MET A 1 -3.12 8.87 18.20
N ALA A 2 -4.17 9.69 18.13
CA ALA A 2 -4.50 10.48 16.94
C ALA A 2 -3.38 11.44 16.49
N ALA A 3 -2.67 12.06 17.41
CA ALA A 3 -1.55 12.97 17.11
C ALA A 3 -0.36 12.23 16.48
N ILE A 4 -0.03 11.03 16.97
CA ILE A 4 1.05 10.19 16.43
C ILE A 4 0.66 9.72 15.03
N PHE A 5 -0.55 9.22 14.85
CA PHE A 5 -1.08 8.80 13.57
C PHE A 5 -1.03 9.93 12.51
N LYS A 6 -1.50 11.13 12.88
CA LYS A 6 -1.49 12.30 11.98
C LYS A 6 -0.07 12.74 11.63
N ARG A 7 0.85 12.67 12.58
CA ARG A 7 2.26 12.99 12.38
C ARG A 7 2.91 12.00 11.41
N GLU A 8 2.72 10.71 11.63
CA GLU A 8 3.26 9.64 10.77
C GLU A 8 2.70 9.73 9.35
N LEU A 9 1.39 9.92 9.22
CA LEU A 9 0.75 10.10 7.92
C LEU A 9 1.35 11.31 7.17
N ARG A 10 1.51 12.43 7.86
CA ARG A 10 2.09 13.64 7.27
C ARG A 10 3.57 13.45 6.90
N SER A 11 4.35 12.76 7.73
CA SER A 11 5.75 12.45 7.45
C SER A 11 5.89 11.60 6.20
N CYS A 12 5.06 10.56 6.04
CA CYS A 12 5.11 9.71 4.85
C CYS A 12 4.65 10.43 3.57
N PHE A 13 3.62 11.29 3.64
CA PHE A 13 3.16 12.05 2.48
C PHE A 13 4.10 13.19 2.08
N HIS A 14 4.75 13.83 3.04
CA HIS A 14 5.72 14.91 2.78
C HIS A 14 7.14 14.36 2.60
N GLY A 15 7.39 13.14 3.03
CA GLY A 15 8.67 12.46 2.83
C GLY A 15 8.88 12.08 1.36
N MET A 16 9.93 12.60 0.74
CA MET A 16 10.27 12.35 -0.66
C MET A 16 10.29 10.86 -1.02
N ILE A 17 10.81 10.01 -0.14
CA ILE A 17 10.95 8.56 -0.40
C ILE A 17 9.59 7.83 -0.28
N GLY A 18 8.69 8.23 0.65
CA GLY A 18 7.35 7.65 0.75
C GLY A 18 6.54 7.90 -0.53
N ALA A 19 6.60 9.13 -1.05
CA ALA A 19 5.98 9.47 -2.32
C ALA A 19 6.58 8.70 -3.50
N VAL A 20 7.91 8.55 -3.54
CA VAL A 20 8.60 7.76 -4.59
C VAL A 20 8.20 6.28 -4.53
N LEU A 21 8.14 5.68 -3.34
CA LEU A 21 7.73 4.29 -3.18
C LEU A 21 6.29 4.04 -3.61
N THR A 22 5.36 4.91 -3.21
CA THR A 22 3.96 4.80 -3.63
C THR A 22 3.80 5.02 -5.13
N ALA A 23 4.53 5.97 -5.72
CA ALA A 23 4.55 6.20 -7.15
C ALA A 23 5.12 5.00 -7.92
N PHE A 24 6.17 4.37 -7.41
CA PHE A 24 6.75 3.16 -8.00
C PHE A 24 5.76 1.99 -7.98
N MET A 25 5.06 1.80 -6.86
CA MET A 25 4.01 0.79 -6.74
C MET A 25 2.90 1.02 -7.76
N LEU A 26 2.36 2.23 -7.84
CA LEU A 26 1.33 2.61 -8.80
C LEU A 26 1.80 2.49 -10.25
N ALA A 27 3.03 2.90 -10.55
CA ALA A 27 3.59 2.79 -11.90
C ALA A 27 3.71 1.32 -12.35
N SER A 28 4.18 0.44 -11.47
CA SER A 28 4.28 -1.00 -11.78
C SER A 28 2.91 -1.62 -12.04
N THR A 29 1.92 -1.34 -11.20
CA THR A 29 0.54 -1.82 -11.41
C THR A 29 -0.05 -1.26 -12.71
N ALA A 30 0.15 0.03 -12.99
CA ALA A 30 -0.34 0.66 -14.21
C ALA A 30 0.29 0.06 -15.48
N ILE A 31 1.59 -0.22 -15.48
CA ILE A 31 2.28 -0.87 -16.60
C ILE A 31 1.68 -2.25 -16.88
N TYR A 32 1.52 -3.08 -15.86
CA TYR A 32 0.90 -4.39 -16.04
C TYR A 32 -0.57 -4.29 -16.47
N PHE A 33 -1.32 -3.33 -15.93
CA PHE A 33 -2.69 -3.08 -16.32
C PHE A 33 -2.81 -2.72 -17.82
N VAL A 34 -2.03 -1.75 -18.27
CA VAL A 34 -2.03 -1.32 -19.68
C VAL A 34 -1.56 -2.45 -20.59
N ALA A 35 -0.46 -3.11 -20.25
CA ALA A 35 0.10 -4.16 -21.08
C ALA A 35 -0.79 -5.41 -21.17
N LEU A 36 -1.29 -5.91 -20.05
CA LEU A 36 -2.00 -7.19 -19.99
C LEU A 36 -3.51 -7.02 -20.15
N ASN A 37 -4.12 -6.14 -19.39
CA ASN A 37 -5.57 -5.98 -19.44
C ASN A 37 -6.05 -5.17 -20.65
N LEU A 38 -5.41 -4.06 -20.98
CA LEU A 38 -5.80 -3.24 -22.14
C LEU A 38 -5.14 -3.72 -23.44
N GLY A 39 -3.85 -4.02 -23.43
CA GLY A 39 -3.10 -4.39 -24.62
C GLY A 39 -3.49 -5.76 -25.17
N TYR A 40 -3.66 -6.76 -24.34
CA TYR A 40 -4.10 -8.12 -24.73
C TYR A 40 -5.58 -8.36 -24.52
N GLY A 41 -6.34 -7.39 -23.98
CA GLY A 41 -7.78 -7.55 -23.72
C GLY A 41 -8.12 -8.59 -22.66
N LEU A 42 -7.23 -8.84 -21.71
CA LEU A 42 -7.41 -9.85 -20.68
C LEU A 42 -8.30 -9.29 -19.55
N PRO A 43 -9.47 -9.88 -19.28
CA PRO A 43 -10.45 -9.28 -18.38
C PRO A 43 -10.14 -9.48 -16.89
N ASP A 44 -9.26 -10.43 -16.56
CA ASP A 44 -8.95 -10.79 -15.17
C ASP A 44 -7.83 -9.93 -14.60
N PHE A 45 -8.22 -8.85 -13.91
CA PHE A 45 -7.30 -7.95 -13.22
C PHE A 45 -6.54 -8.64 -12.08
N GLY A 46 -7.23 -9.47 -11.31
CA GLY A 46 -6.64 -10.17 -10.16
C GLY A 46 -5.53 -11.12 -10.58
N TYR A 47 -5.76 -11.92 -11.58
CA TYR A 47 -4.79 -12.92 -12.04
C TYR A 47 -3.62 -12.28 -12.81
N TYR A 48 -3.90 -11.39 -13.76
CA TYR A 48 -2.84 -10.87 -14.63
C TYR A 48 -2.07 -9.69 -14.02
N THR A 49 -2.74 -8.78 -13.38
CA THR A 49 -2.11 -7.57 -12.84
C THR A 49 -1.67 -7.75 -11.39
N LEU A 50 -2.58 -8.10 -10.47
CA LEU A 50 -2.24 -8.19 -9.06
C LEU A 50 -1.25 -9.32 -8.76
N TYR A 51 -1.40 -10.49 -9.37
CA TYR A 51 -0.48 -11.60 -9.18
C TYR A 51 0.96 -11.24 -9.60
N ARG A 52 1.13 -10.54 -10.71
CA ARG A 52 2.45 -10.08 -11.18
C ARG A 52 3.05 -9.02 -10.25
N THR A 53 2.21 -8.19 -9.65
CA THR A 53 2.64 -7.12 -8.73
C THR A 53 2.97 -7.64 -7.33
N ILE A 54 2.69 -8.91 -6.99
CA ILE A 54 3.05 -9.50 -5.69
C ILE A 54 4.55 -9.37 -5.38
N PHE A 55 5.41 -9.57 -6.35
CA PHE A 55 6.86 -9.41 -6.15
C PHE A 55 7.26 -7.98 -5.81
N VAL A 56 6.59 -7.00 -6.43
CA VAL A 56 6.77 -5.58 -6.11
C VAL A 56 6.27 -5.29 -4.69
N LEU A 57 5.16 -5.89 -4.28
CA LEU A 57 4.60 -5.77 -2.94
C LEU A 57 5.57 -6.32 -1.88
N LEU A 58 6.15 -7.50 -2.12
CA LEU A 58 7.13 -8.13 -1.22
C LEU A 58 8.36 -7.24 -0.99
N LEU A 59 8.74 -6.45 -1.96
CA LEU A 59 9.85 -5.51 -1.83
C LEU A 59 9.40 -4.17 -1.23
N TYR A 60 8.21 -3.70 -1.60
CA TYR A 60 7.66 -2.42 -1.19
C TYR A 60 7.44 -2.33 0.32
N ILE A 61 6.81 -3.34 0.93
CA ILE A 61 6.43 -3.30 2.34
C ILE A 61 7.64 -3.29 3.27
N PRO A 62 8.66 -4.18 3.15
CA PRO A 62 9.84 -4.12 3.98
C PRO A 62 10.60 -2.79 3.85
N VAL A 63 10.72 -2.26 2.65
CA VAL A 63 11.38 -0.96 2.42
C VAL A 63 10.63 0.18 3.10
N LEU A 64 9.29 0.17 3.01
CA LEU A 64 8.44 1.17 3.64
C LEU A 64 8.54 1.12 5.18
N THR A 65 8.51 -0.08 5.76
CA THR A 65 8.61 -0.28 7.20
C THR A 65 9.99 0.07 7.73
N MET A 66 11.06 -0.41 7.10
CA MET A 66 12.45 -0.07 7.48
C MET A 66 12.68 1.43 7.47
N ARG A 67 12.15 2.11 6.47
CA ARG A 67 12.25 3.55 6.38
C ARG A 67 11.54 4.26 7.52
N SER A 68 10.33 3.86 7.87
CA SER A 68 9.58 4.45 8.97
C SER A 68 10.38 4.43 10.28
N PHE A 69 11.11 3.36 10.53
CA PHE A 69 12.00 3.25 11.70
C PHE A 69 13.32 4.02 11.56
N ALA A 70 13.91 4.03 10.36
CA ALA A 70 15.17 4.73 10.10
C ALA A 70 15.02 6.25 10.23
N GLU A 71 13.92 6.80 9.73
CA GLU A 71 13.61 8.25 9.82
C GLU A 71 13.44 8.69 11.27
N GLU A 72 12.88 7.84 12.12
CA GLU A 72 12.70 8.12 13.54
C GLU A 72 14.02 8.11 14.31
N ARG A 73 14.91 7.17 14.02
CA ARG A 73 16.26 7.14 14.60
C ARG A 73 17.10 8.36 14.18
N HIS A 74 17.01 8.77 12.93
CA HIS A 74 17.74 9.92 12.42
C HIS A 74 17.27 11.22 13.06
N SER A 75 15.99 11.38 13.32
CA SER A 75 15.40 12.57 13.94
C SER A 75 15.46 12.57 15.47
N ARG A 76 15.98 11.50 16.11
CA ARG A 76 16.01 11.32 17.58
C ARG A 76 14.65 11.46 18.27
N THR A 77 13.57 11.29 17.51
CA THR A 77 12.20 11.39 18.03
C THR A 77 11.78 10.16 18.80
N ASP A 78 12.48 9.03 18.65
CA ASP A 78 12.36 7.83 19.48
C ASP A 78 12.57 8.14 20.97
N GLN A 79 13.59 8.92 21.31
CA GLN A 79 13.88 9.31 22.70
C GLN A 79 12.77 10.22 23.28
N LEU A 80 12.25 11.15 22.48
CA LEU A 80 11.14 12.01 22.88
C LEU A 80 9.83 11.25 23.07
N LEU A 81 9.58 10.21 22.27
CA LEU A 81 8.40 9.36 22.38
C LEU A 81 8.46 8.47 23.62
N LEU A 82 9.64 7.94 23.95
CA LEU A 82 9.85 7.10 25.14
C LEU A 82 9.76 7.89 26.45
N THR A 83 10.05 9.18 26.44
CA THR A 83 9.92 10.09 27.59
C THR A 83 8.52 10.69 27.75
N SER A 84 7.66 10.53 26.73
CA SER A 84 6.27 11.01 26.78
C SER A 84 5.38 10.07 27.61
N PRO A 85 4.29 10.56 28.23
CA PRO A 85 3.37 9.74 29.02
C PRO A 85 2.47 8.82 28.17
N VAL A 86 2.88 8.48 26.97
CA VAL A 86 2.13 7.59 26.04
C VAL A 86 2.69 6.19 26.15
N SER A 87 1.82 5.18 26.28
CA SER A 87 2.23 3.78 26.31
C SER A 87 2.93 3.36 25.00
N VAL A 88 3.99 2.55 25.10
CA VAL A 88 4.73 2.02 23.95
C VAL A 88 3.80 1.33 22.95
N GLY A 89 2.80 0.57 23.44
CA GLY A 89 1.78 -0.05 22.60
C GLY A 89 0.97 0.96 21.78
N GLY A 90 0.70 2.13 22.36
CA GLY A 90 0.01 3.21 21.66
C GLY A 90 0.83 3.81 20.50
N ILE A 91 2.14 3.87 20.63
CA ILE A 91 3.04 4.33 19.58
C ILE A 91 3.08 3.33 18.43
N VAL A 92 3.27 2.05 18.73
CA VAL A 92 3.33 0.97 17.73
C VAL A 92 2.01 0.86 16.96
N LEU A 93 0.86 0.89 17.64
CA LEU A 93 -0.45 0.87 16.99
C LEU A 93 -0.68 2.09 16.09
N GLY A 94 -0.27 3.28 16.53
CA GLY A 94 -0.37 4.50 15.72
C GLY A 94 0.42 4.40 14.40
N LYS A 95 1.63 3.84 14.47
CA LYS A 95 2.46 3.57 13.28
C LYS A 95 1.84 2.53 12.36
N TYR A 96 1.39 1.43 12.93
CA TYR A 96 0.74 0.36 12.16
C TYR A 96 -0.46 0.89 11.37
N PHE A 97 -1.35 1.65 12.02
CA PHE A 97 -2.49 2.25 11.35
C PHE A 97 -2.09 3.26 10.26
N ALA A 98 -1.03 4.04 10.47
CA ALA A 98 -0.53 4.96 9.46
C ALA A 98 -0.03 4.21 8.22
N LEU A 99 0.73 3.13 8.39
CA LEU A 99 1.21 2.29 7.30
C LEU A 99 0.05 1.60 6.55
N CYS A 100 -0.98 1.13 7.28
CA CYS A 100 -2.18 0.57 6.67
C CYS A 100 -2.90 1.57 5.77
N VAL A 101 -3.04 2.83 6.20
CA VAL A 101 -3.69 3.88 5.40
C VAL A 101 -2.86 4.23 4.17
N ILE A 102 -1.54 4.32 4.30
CA ILE A 102 -0.64 4.60 3.17
C ILE A 102 -0.72 3.48 2.14
N PHE A 103 -0.75 2.22 2.57
CA PHE A 103 -0.90 1.08 1.68
C PHE A 103 -2.30 0.98 1.05
N ALA A 104 -3.33 1.46 1.75
CA ALA A 104 -4.70 1.51 1.19
C ALA A 104 -4.81 2.45 -0.01
N LEU A 105 -3.98 3.48 -0.08
CA LEU A 105 -4.06 4.49 -1.14
C LEU A 105 -3.78 3.91 -2.55
N PRO A 106 -2.69 3.17 -2.82
CA PRO A 106 -2.53 2.48 -4.11
C PRO A 106 -3.64 1.47 -4.38
N CYS A 107 -4.14 0.75 -3.36
CA CYS A 107 -5.24 -0.20 -3.54
C CYS A 107 -6.55 0.48 -3.95
N LEU A 108 -6.81 1.73 -3.55
CA LEU A 108 -7.96 2.51 -4.04
C LEU A 108 -7.82 2.86 -5.53
N VAL A 109 -6.62 3.16 -5.99
CA VAL A 109 -6.37 3.39 -7.42
C VAL A 109 -6.57 2.09 -8.21
N ASP A 110 -6.12 0.96 -7.69
CA ASP A 110 -6.32 -0.35 -8.30
C ASP A 110 -7.81 -0.71 -8.39
N ALA A 111 -8.61 -0.36 -7.39
CA ALA A 111 -10.08 -0.48 -7.45
C ALA A 111 -10.68 0.37 -8.58
N GLY A 112 -10.17 1.57 -8.80
CA GLY A 112 -10.53 2.41 -9.95
C GLY A 112 -10.21 1.75 -11.29
N MET A 113 -9.07 1.08 -11.41
CA MET A 113 -8.69 0.34 -12.61
C MET A 113 -9.65 -0.82 -12.91
N ILE A 114 -10.13 -1.53 -11.88
CA ILE A 114 -11.15 -2.58 -12.04
C ILE A 114 -12.46 -2.00 -12.59
N LEU A 115 -12.87 -0.82 -12.11
CA LEU A 115 -14.06 -0.12 -12.63
C LEU A 115 -13.88 0.29 -14.10
N VAL A 116 -12.71 0.74 -14.49
CA VAL A 116 -12.38 1.08 -15.89
C VAL A 116 -12.52 -0.16 -16.78
N LEU A 117 -12.03 -1.33 -16.36
CA LEU A 117 -12.21 -2.58 -17.11
C LEU A 117 -13.70 -2.91 -17.31
N LYS A 118 -14.51 -2.71 -16.28
CA LYS A 118 -15.96 -2.92 -16.39
C LYS A 118 -16.61 -1.99 -17.42
N VAL A 119 -16.24 -0.72 -17.42
CA VAL A 119 -16.76 0.29 -18.36
C VAL A 119 -16.33 -0.02 -19.80
N LEU A 120 -15.11 -0.54 -19.99
CA LEU A 120 -14.59 -0.95 -21.29
C LEU A 120 -15.22 -2.25 -21.82
N GLY A 121 -16.15 -2.86 -21.07
CA GLY A 121 -16.90 -4.05 -21.53
C GLY A 121 -16.11 -5.35 -21.45
N ALA A 122 -15.14 -5.45 -20.55
CA ALA A 122 -14.45 -6.71 -20.27
C ALA A 122 -15.44 -7.75 -19.70
N THR A 123 -15.84 -8.71 -20.53
CA THR A 123 -16.94 -9.67 -20.24
C THR A 123 -16.46 -11.01 -19.69
N GLY A 124 -15.17 -11.23 -19.57
CA GLY A 124 -14.61 -12.55 -19.25
C GLY A 124 -14.62 -12.96 -17.78
N THR A 125 -14.64 -12.02 -16.84
CA THR A 125 -14.66 -12.29 -15.40
C THR A 125 -15.63 -11.37 -14.67
N SER A 126 -16.18 -11.88 -13.54
CA SER A 126 -17.07 -11.05 -12.73
C SER A 126 -16.27 -9.94 -12.04
N THR A 127 -16.85 -8.74 -12.00
CA THR A 127 -16.29 -7.60 -11.23
C THR A 127 -16.07 -8.00 -9.77
N LEU A 128 -16.94 -8.84 -9.21
CA LEU A 128 -16.80 -9.37 -7.85
C LEU A 128 -15.52 -10.21 -7.67
N ALA A 129 -15.13 -11.03 -8.65
CA ALA A 129 -13.89 -11.80 -8.58
C ALA A 129 -12.66 -10.89 -8.55
N ASN A 130 -12.64 -9.83 -9.36
CA ASN A 130 -11.56 -8.86 -9.35
C ASN A 130 -11.48 -8.07 -8.03
N PHE A 131 -12.61 -7.66 -7.45
CA PHE A 131 -12.64 -7.02 -6.14
C PHE A 131 -12.24 -7.96 -5.00
N SER A 132 -12.62 -9.24 -5.05
CA SER A 132 -12.18 -10.23 -4.06
C SER A 132 -10.67 -10.47 -4.14
N ALA A 133 -10.10 -10.51 -5.34
CA ALA A 133 -8.67 -10.60 -5.53
C ALA A 133 -7.93 -9.38 -4.97
N LEU A 134 -8.46 -8.18 -5.18
CA LEU A 134 -7.93 -6.94 -4.60
C LEU A 134 -7.99 -6.96 -3.06
N LEU A 135 -9.09 -7.43 -2.49
CA LEU A 135 -9.22 -7.59 -1.05
C LEU A 135 -8.18 -8.55 -0.49
N CYS A 136 -7.99 -9.71 -1.13
CA CYS A 136 -6.97 -10.68 -0.75
C CYS A 136 -5.55 -10.08 -0.83
N TYR A 137 -5.28 -9.32 -1.88
CA TYR A 137 -4.01 -8.62 -2.07
C TYR A 137 -3.76 -7.61 -0.94
N TYR A 138 -4.79 -6.84 -0.57
CA TYR A 138 -4.71 -5.89 0.54
C TYR A 138 -4.48 -6.60 1.89
N LEU A 139 -5.22 -7.68 2.16
CA LEU A 139 -5.05 -8.46 3.39
C LEU A 139 -3.65 -9.10 3.47
N MET A 140 -3.12 -9.58 2.37
CA MET A 140 -1.75 -10.10 2.31
C MET A 140 -0.73 -8.99 2.59
N GLY A 141 -0.91 -7.79 2.05
CA GLY A 141 -0.08 -6.64 2.35
C GLY A 141 -0.13 -6.24 3.83
N LEU A 142 -1.31 -6.22 4.45
CA LEU A 142 -1.45 -5.98 5.89
C LEU A 142 -0.75 -7.05 6.73
N SER A 143 -0.82 -8.32 6.32
CA SER A 143 -0.11 -9.41 6.99
C SER A 143 1.40 -9.21 6.94
N LEU A 144 1.94 -8.76 5.81
CA LEU A 144 3.36 -8.46 5.67
C LEU A 144 3.79 -7.26 6.53
N ILE A 145 2.96 -6.23 6.63
CA ILE A 145 3.20 -5.08 7.52
C ILE A 145 3.21 -5.54 8.99
N HIS A 146 2.35 -6.49 9.34
CA HIS A 146 2.29 -7.02 10.70
C HIS A 146 3.54 -7.84 11.08
N ILE A 147 4.11 -8.56 10.12
CA ILE A 147 5.31 -9.39 10.32
C ILE A 147 6.59 -8.54 10.34
N SER A 148 6.64 -7.48 9.56
CA SER A 148 7.82 -6.61 9.44
C SER A 148 7.89 -5.55 10.53
#